data_9dcafe083453413134d1c17a33602a6d
#
_entry.id   9dcafe083453413134d1c17a33602a6d
#
_cell.length_a   1.000
_cell.length_b   1.000
_cell.length_c   1.000
_cell.angle_alpha   90.00
_cell.angle_beta   90.00
_cell.angle_gamma   90.00
#
_symmetry.space_group_name_H-M   'P 1'
#
loop_
_entity.id
_entity.type
_entity.pdbx_description
1 polymer ?
#
loop_
_entity_poly.entity_id
_entity_poly.type
_entity_poly.pdbx_seq_one_letter_code
_entity_poly.pdbx_strand_id
1 'polypeptide(L)'
;WDRGVNAFYTSYYASQYYSSFKHGGDDKSSYVNLNSGLNLLGWQLHSNANYTKGNEGSGNWKSNTLYMERGIPQILGTLRTGDMYTGSDIFDAVRFRGVRIWRDMQMLPNSKQNFSPVVRGIAQSNVLVTIEQNGFVIYQKEVPPGPFAIDDLQLAGGGSDLDVSVKEANGSISHYLVPFSSVPNMLQSGVSKYDFAAGRSHIEGAGNQYDFLQGSYQYGLNNLLTVYGGTMLSQNYNSFVLGTGWNTPIGAVSIDATRSHSEQDNGDVFDGQSYQIAWNKYVTQTGTQFALAAYRYSSRDYRTFNDYVWANNKNHYDRDENDVYDVADYYQNDFGRKNSFSLNINQVLPENWGSLAVSGLWRDYWQRSGTGKDYQLSYSNAWQRVSYTLSVSQTYDEDNHEDKRFNLYISIPFSWGDGISTPRRDLFVSNSTTFDDDGYQSNNTSLSGVAGNRNQFSYGANL
;
A
#
# COMPACT_ATOMS: atom_id res chain seq x y z
N TRP A 1 -9.05 -17.38 21.73
CA TRP A 1 -9.64 -16.71 20.57
C TRP A 1 -11.09 -16.36 20.87
N ASP A 2 -11.40 -15.07 20.95
CA ASP A 2 -12.76 -14.58 21.13
C ASP A 2 -13.44 -14.50 19.75
N ARG A 3 -14.67 -15.02 19.66
CA ARG A 3 -15.47 -14.95 18.41
C ARG A 3 -16.17 -13.61 18.22
N GLY A 4 -15.98 -12.69 19.18
CA GLY A 4 -16.68 -11.42 19.21
C GLY A 4 -18.16 -11.55 19.61
N VAL A 5 -18.76 -10.41 19.89
CA VAL A 5 -20.20 -10.31 20.18
C VAL A 5 -20.97 -10.07 18.88
N ASN A 6 -22.25 -10.49 18.86
CA ASN A 6 -23.13 -10.11 17.76
C ASN A 6 -23.32 -8.59 17.77
N ALA A 7 -22.88 -7.94 16.72
CA ALA A 7 -22.90 -6.49 16.61
C ALA A 7 -22.94 -6.06 15.15
N PHE A 8 -23.61 -4.94 14.90
CA PHE A 8 -23.52 -4.21 13.64
C PHE A 8 -22.85 -2.87 13.92
N TYR A 9 -21.94 -2.49 13.05
CA TYR A 9 -21.35 -1.15 13.06
C TYR A 9 -21.24 -0.60 11.65
N THR A 10 -21.30 0.72 11.54
CA THR A 10 -20.92 1.44 10.34
C THR A 10 -20.16 2.68 10.75
N SER A 11 -19.04 2.90 10.10
CA SER A 11 -18.32 4.15 10.14
C SER A 11 -18.42 4.82 8.78
N TYR A 12 -18.58 6.12 8.79
CA TYR A 12 -18.62 6.89 7.56
C TYR A 12 -17.68 8.07 7.67
N TYR A 13 -17.12 8.41 6.54
CA TYR A 13 -16.38 9.63 6.34
C TYR A 13 -16.99 10.34 5.12
N ALA A 14 -17.35 11.58 5.25
CA ALA A 14 -17.87 12.37 4.15
C ALA A 14 -17.12 13.71 4.08
N SER A 15 -16.66 14.05 2.90
CA SER A 15 -16.03 15.33 2.62
C SER A 15 -16.63 15.98 1.38
N GLN A 16 -16.65 17.29 1.39
CA GLN A 16 -16.95 18.10 0.24
C GLN A 16 -15.86 19.15 0.10
N TYR A 17 -15.26 19.17 -1.06
CA TYR A 17 -14.23 20.12 -1.40
C TYR A 17 -14.80 21.12 -2.43
N TYR A 18 -14.47 22.38 -2.22
CA TYR A 18 -14.79 23.46 -3.15
C TYR A 18 -13.56 24.33 -3.33
N SER A 19 -13.12 24.55 -4.54
CA SER A 19 -12.08 25.52 -4.85
C SER A 19 -12.55 26.48 -5.93
N SER A 20 -12.17 27.74 -5.79
CA SER A 20 -12.45 28.79 -6.76
C SER A 20 -11.13 29.39 -7.24
N PHE A 21 -10.90 29.38 -8.52
CA PHE A 21 -9.69 29.90 -9.14
C PHE A 21 -9.91 31.28 -9.74
N LYS A 22 -8.97 32.18 -9.53
CA LYS A 22 -9.05 33.57 -10.00
C LYS A 22 -9.09 33.70 -11.54
N HIS A 23 -8.63 32.69 -12.27
CA HIS A 23 -8.58 32.63 -13.73
C HIS A 23 -9.00 31.24 -14.26
N GLY A 24 -9.95 30.58 -13.60
CA GLY A 24 -10.48 29.28 -13.98
C GLY A 24 -11.89 29.07 -13.43
N GLY A 25 -12.48 27.95 -13.73
CA GLY A 25 -13.77 27.55 -13.17
C GLY A 25 -13.68 27.16 -11.70
N ASP A 26 -14.82 27.11 -11.04
CA ASP A 26 -14.92 26.55 -9.70
C ASP A 26 -14.83 25.02 -9.77
N ASP A 27 -14.13 24.41 -8.87
CA ASP A 27 -14.01 22.95 -8.75
C ASP A 27 -14.72 22.44 -7.50
N LYS A 28 -15.55 21.41 -7.67
CA LYS A 28 -16.28 20.76 -6.59
C LYS A 28 -16.05 19.27 -6.62
N SER A 29 -15.65 18.72 -5.51
CA SER A 29 -15.63 17.27 -5.34
C SER A 29 -16.33 16.85 -4.06
N SER A 30 -17.03 15.73 -4.12
CA SER A 30 -17.67 15.11 -2.96
C SER A 30 -17.17 13.68 -2.86
N TYR A 31 -16.81 13.29 -1.66
CA TYR A 31 -16.34 11.96 -1.35
C TYR A 31 -17.06 11.44 -0.11
N VAL A 32 -17.55 10.20 -0.19
CA VAL A 32 -18.09 9.49 0.97
C VAL A 32 -17.47 8.10 1.01
N ASN A 33 -16.92 7.72 2.13
CA ASN A 33 -16.50 6.36 2.41
C ASN A 33 -17.42 5.74 3.48
N LEU A 34 -17.89 4.54 3.21
CA LEU A 34 -18.67 3.74 4.14
C LEU A 34 -17.91 2.45 4.47
N ASN A 35 -17.70 2.23 5.75
CA ASN A 35 -17.12 1.02 6.28
C ASN A 35 -18.11 0.36 7.23
N SER A 36 -18.68 -0.76 6.83
CA SER A 36 -19.73 -1.44 7.57
C SER A 36 -19.33 -2.86 7.93
N GLY A 37 -19.69 -3.32 9.11
CA GLY A 37 -19.43 -4.66 9.56
C GLY A 37 -20.62 -5.23 10.34
N LEU A 38 -20.84 -6.53 10.19
CA LEU A 38 -21.83 -7.30 10.92
C LEU A 38 -21.18 -8.57 11.48
N ASN A 39 -21.17 -8.69 12.81
CA ASN A 39 -20.76 -9.91 13.49
C ASN A 39 -22.00 -10.70 13.88
N LEU A 40 -22.10 -11.93 13.39
CA LEU A 40 -23.22 -12.82 13.69
C LEU A 40 -22.75 -14.26 13.78
N LEU A 41 -23.00 -14.91 14.93
CA LEU A 41 -22.66 -16.34 15.15
C LEU A 41 -21.20 -16.70 14.85
N GLY A 42 -20.28 -15.77 15.08
CA GLY A 42 -18.84 -15.92 14.83
C GLY A 42 -18.43 -15.76 13.36
N TRP A 43 -19.35 -15.36 12.48
CA TRP A 43 -19.04 -14.82 11.16
C TRP A 43 -18.97 -13.30 11.21
N GLN A 44 -18.05 -12.73 10.46
CA GLN A 44 -17.83 -11.30 10.34
C GLN A 44 -18.02 -10.91 8.88
N LEU A 45 -19.06 -10.13 8.60
CA LEU A 45 -19.27 -9.53 7.28
C LEU A 45 -18.61 -8.15 7.27
N HIS A 46 -17.84 -7.87 6.25
CA HIS A 46 -17.18 -6.58 6.01
C HIS A 46 -17.56 -6.03 4.64
N SER A 47 -17.87 -4.75 4.62
CA SER A 47 -18.17 -4.00 3.41
C SER A 47 -17.45 -2.66 3.44
N ASN A 48 -16.70 -2.36 2.40
CA ASN A 48 -16.13 -1.04 2.17
C ASN A 48 -16.61 -0.52 0.82
N ALA A 49 -17.19 0.68 0.81
CA ALA A 49 -17.69 1.33 -0.40
C ALA A 49 -17.39 2.83 -0.40
N ASN A 50 -17.09 3.36 -1.57
CA ASN A 50 -16.84 4.77 -1.79
C ASN A 50 -17.89 5.37 -2.72
N TYR A 51 -18.22 6.63 -2.47
CA TYR A 51 -18.93 7.49 -3.41
C TYR A 51 -18.01 8.65 -3.78
N THR A 52 -17.86 8.87 -5.06
CA THR A 52 -17.11 10.01 -5.60
C THR A 52 -17.97 10.79 -6.56
N LYS A 53 -17.90 12.12 -6.52
CA LYS A 53 -18.53 13.01 -7.48
C LYS A 53 -17.61 14.19 -7.73
N GLY A 54 -17.21 14.40 -8.98
CA GLY A 54 -16.48 15.60 -9.44
C GLY A 54 -17.41 16.71 -9.89
N ASN A 55 -16.86 17.74 -10.52
CA ASN A 55 -17.62 18.86 -11.09
C ASN A 55 -18.55 18.43 -12.20
N GLU A 56 -18.06 17.57 -13.06
CA GLU A 56 -18.78 17.08 -14.23
C GLU A 56 -19.17 15.62 -14.01
N GLY A 57 -20.42 15.30 -14.31
CA GLY A 57 -20.93 13.94 -14.27
C GLY A 57 -21.80 13.59 -13.07
N SER A 58 -22.35 12.39 -13.12
CA SER A 58 -23.10 11.76 -12.04
C SER A 58 -22.14 11.12 -11.04
N GLY A 59 -22.42 11.33 -9.74
CA GLY A 59 -21.63 10.63 -8.72
C GLY A 59 -21.73 9.12 -8.86
N ASN A 60 -20.63 8.42 -8.56
CA ASN A 60 -20.51 6.98 -8.70
C ASN A 60 -20.24 6.30 -7.34
N TRP A 61 -20.94 5.20 -7.08
CA TRP A 61 -20.66 4.31 -5.97
C TRP A 61 -19.77 3.16 -6.44
N LYS A 62 -18.69 2.95 -5.73
CA LYS A 62 -17.76 1.85 -5.97
C LYS A 62 -17.66 0.99 -4.71
N SER A 63 -17.88 -0.32 -4.87
CA SER A 63 -17.62 -1.30 -3.81
C SER A 63 -16.17 -1.75 -3.91
N ASN A 64 -15.37 -1.46 -2.90
CA ASN A 64 -13.96 -1.86 -2.86
C ASN A 64 -13.82 -3.30 -2.40
N THR A 65 -14.53 -3.68 -1.33
CA THR A 65 -14.52 -5.04 -0.79
C THR A 65 -15.88 -5.39 -0.21
N LEU A 66 -16.28 -6.64 -0.37
CA LEU A 66 -17.46 -7.22 0.28
C LEU A 66 -17.18 -8.70 0.54
N TYR A 67 -16.88 -9.04 1.78
CA TYR A 67 -16.57 -10.40 2.16
C TYR A 67 -17.10 -10.75 3.53
N MET A 68 -17.21 -12.04 3.79
CA MET A 68 -17.42 -12.57 5.13
C MET A 68 -16.27 -13.49 5.52
N GLU A 69 -15.92 -13.47 6.79
CA GLU A 69 -14.84 -14.27 7.32
C GLU A 69 -15.17 -14.91 8.65
N ARG A 70 -14.43 -15.97 8.95
CA ARG A 70 -14.51 -16.69 10.21
C ARG A 70 -13.16 -17.26 10.60
N GLY A 71 -12.72 -16.98 11.81
CA GLY A 71 -11.56 -17.63 12.40
C GLY A 71 -11.82 -19.11 12.71
N ILE A 72 -10.86 -19.95 12.37
CA ILE A 72 -10.88 -21.41 12.64
C ILE A 72 -9.69 -21.73 13.55
N PRO A 73 -9.88 -21.68 14.89
CA PRO A 73 -8.77 -21.83 15.85
C PRO A 73 -8.03 -23.17 15.75
N GLN A 74 -8.70 -24.23 15.29
CA GLN A 74 -8.13 -25.58 15.18
C GLN A 74 -6.94 -25.64 14.23
N ILE A 75 -6.96 -24.80 13.21
CA ILE A 75 -5.89 -24.68 12.22
C ILE A 75 -5.10 -23.35 12.35
N LEU A 76 -5.42 -22.55 13.38
CA LEU A 76 -4.87 -21.21 13.57
C LEU A 76 -5.00 -20.36 12.28
N GLY A 77 -6.16 -20.44 11.65
CA GLY A 77 -6.39 -19.84 10.34
C GLY A 77 -7.74 -19.16 10.24
N THR A 78 -7.90 -18.40 9.17
CA THR A 78 -9.12 -17.67 8.83
C THR A 78 -9.62 -18.15 7.47
N LEU A 79 -10.91 -18.39 7.38
CA LEU A 79 -11.66 -18.65 6.15
C LEU A 79 -12.38 -17.38 5.75
N ARG A 80 -12.21 -16.94 4.50
CA ARG A 80 -12.90 -15.77 3.95
C ARG A 80 -13.54 -16.14 2.62
N THR A 81 -14.72 -15.58 2.36
CA THR A 81 -15.42 -15.73 1.09
C THR A 81 -16.05 -14.40 0.68
N GLY A 82 -16.04 -14.11 -0.61
CA GLY A 82 -16.56 -12.87 -1.20
C GLY A 82 -15.61 -12.20 -2.18
N ASP A 83 -15.65 -10.88 -2.26
CA ASP A 83 -14.77 -10.02 -3.08
C ASP A 83 -13.59 -9.56 -2.22
N MET A 84 -12.39 -10.07 -2.53
CA MET A 84 -11.21 -9.92 -1.70
C MET A 84 -9.92 -10.06 -2.52
N TYR A 85 -8.78 -10.01 -1.83
CA TYR A 85 -7.44 -10.24 -2.41
C TYR A 85 -6.84 -11.54 -1.93
N THR A 86 -6.02 -12.17 -2.79
CA THR A 86 -5.14 -13.27 -2.38
C THR A 86 -4.04 -12.76 -1.45
N GLY A 87 -3.32 -13.66 -0.79
CA GLY A 87 -2.05 -13.32 -0.13
C GLY A 87 -0.96 -13.03 -1.16
N SER A 88 -0.07 -12.11 -0.81
CA SER A 88 1.06 -11.73 -1.67
C SER A 88 2.42 -11.95 -1.01
N ASP A 89 2.50 -12.89 -0.08
CA ASP A 89 3.78 -13.25 0.53
C ASP A 89 4.77 -13.85 -0.47
N ILE A 90 4.25 -14.50 -1.51
CA ILE A 90 5.03 -15.26 -2.48
C ILE A 90 4.70 -14.86 -3.91
N PHE A 91 3.40 -14.73 -4.24
CA PHE A 91 2.92 -14.22 -5.53
C PHE A 91 2.38 -12.80 -5.36
N ASP A 92 2.27 -12.07 -6.45
CA ASP A 92 1.57 -10.79 -6.46
C ASP A 92 0.10 -10.98 -6.10
N ALA A 93 -0.47 -10.01 -5.36
CA ALA A 93 -1.88 -10.09 -4.97
C ALA A 93 -2.79 -10.03 -6.20
N VAL A 94 -3.87 -10.80 -6.14
CA VAL A 94 -4.92 -10.81 -7.16
C VAL A 94 -6.25 -10.49 -6.49
N ARG A 95 -6.98 -9.50 -7.00
CA ARG A 95 -8.36 -9.28 -6.59
C ARG A 95 -9.26 -10.34 -7.21
N PHE A 96 -10.12 -10.94 -6.40
CA PHE A 96 -10.95 -12.04 -6.88
C PHE A 96 -12.24 -12.20 -6.05
N ARG A 97 -13.18 -12.90 -6.63
CA ARG A 97 -14.38 -13.40 -5.97
C ARG A 97 -14.27 -14.90 -5.79
N GLY A 98 -14.31 -15.34 -4.53
CA GLY A 98 -14.10 -16.74 -4.26
C GLY A 98 -13.94 -17.05 -2.79
N VAL A 99 -13.07 -18.01 -2.50
CA VAL A 99 -12.79 -18.50 -1.14
C VAL A 99 -11.27 -18.47 -0.91
N ARG A 100 -10.88 -18.03 0.28
CA ARG A 100 -9.50 -18.06 0.75
C ARG A 100 -9.43 -18.62 2.16
N ILE A 101 -8.44 -19.46 2.41
CA ILE A 101 -8.11 -19.97 3.73
C ILE A 101 -6.61 -19.81 3.95
N TRP A 102 -6.23 -19.17 5.06
CA TRP A 102 -4.84 -18.94 5.37
C TRP A 102 -4.58 -19.07 6.85
N ARG A 103 -3.32 -19.29 7.20
CA ARG A 103 -2.89 -19.21 8.58
C ARG A 103 -2.85 -17.76 9.04
N ASP A 104 -3.64 -17.44 10.05
CA ASP A 104 -3.65 -16.10 10.63
C ASP A 104 -2.55 -15.98 11.68
N MET A 105 -1.51 -15.23 11.32
CA MET A 105 -0.37 -15.01 12.21
C MET A 105 -0.75 -14.20 13.45
N GLN A 106 -1.84 -13.44 13.43
CA GLN A 106 -2.37 -12.73 14.60
C GLN A 106 -2.93 -13.68 15.68
N MET A 107 -3.27 -14.90 15.30
CA MET A 107 -3.61 -15.95 16.27
C MET A 107 -2.39 -16.51 17.01
N LEU A 108 -1.19 -16.09 16.63
CA LEU A 108 0.05 -16.43 17.31
C LEU A 108 0.41 -15.35 18.33
N PRO A 109 1.20 -15.70 19.38
CA PRO A 109 1.77 -14.70 20.28
C PRO A 109 2.57 -13.63 19.53
N ASN A 110 2.56 -12.38 20.02
CA ASN A 110 3.21 -11.23 19.36
C ASN A 110 4.69 -11.48 19.02
N SER A 111 5.38 -12.31 19.82
CA SER A 111 6.77 -12.73 19.54
C SER A 111 6.95 -13.52 18.24
N LYS A 112 5.85 -13.92 17.59
CA LYS A 112 5.83 -14.73 16.37
C LYS A 112 5.17 -14.04 15.16
N GLN A 113 4.81 -12.76 15.31
CA GLN A 113 4.12 -11.96 14.27
C GLN A 113 5.09 -11.16 13.40
N ASN A 114 4.66 -10.82 12.18
CA ASN A 114 5.47 -10.12 11.17
C ASN A 114 5.23 -8.59 11.15
N PHE A 115 6.13 -7.87 10.47
CA PHE A 115 6.21 -6.41 10.33
C PHE A 115 5.31 -5.85 9.20
N SER A 116 4.79 -4.59 9.36
CA SER A 116 4.08 -3.82 8.33
C SER A 116 4.85 -2.54 7.96
N PRO A 117 4.92 -2.14 6.67
CA PRO A 117 5.60 -0.92 6.25
C PRO A 117 4.80 0.32 6.62
N VAL A 118 5.49 1.44 6.78
CA VAL A 118 4.90 2.77 6.97
C VAL A 118 5.02 3.57 5.67
N VAL A 119 3.88 3.95 5.08
CA VAL A 119 3.86 4.86 3.94
C VAL A 119 3.95 6.30 4.44
N ARG A 120 4.94 7.04 3.98
CA ARG A 120 5.18 8.44 4.33
C ARG A 120 5.07 9.30 3.10
N GLY A 121 4.53 10.49 3.26
CA GLY A 121 4.42 11.47 2.18
C GLY A 121 4.19 12.86 2.71
N ILE A 122 4.02 13.79 1.78
CA ILE A 122 3.78 15.20 2.08
C ILE A 122 2.55 15.62 1.29
N ALA A 123 1.56 16.13 2.00
CA ALA A 123 0.36 16.75 1.45
C ALA A 123 0.55 18.26 1.38
N GLN A 124 0.31 18.87 0.24
CA GLN A 124 0.40 20.34 0.08
C GLN A 124 -0.92 21.02 0.46
N SER A 125 -2.02 20.32 0.31
CA SER A 125 -3.37 20.77 0.67
C SER A 125 -4.09 19.64 1.45
N ASN A 126 -5.40 19.72 1.63
CA ASN A 126 -6.16 18.53 1.97
C ASN A 126 -6.15 17.59 0.77
N VAL A 127 -5.53 16.45 0.93
CA VAL A 127 -5.30 15.50 -0.15
C VAL A 127 -6.04 14.20 0.09
N LEU A 128 -6.49 13.59 -0.99
CA LEU A 128 -6.92 12.20 -0.98
C LEU A 128 -5.68 11.34 -1.27
N VAL A 129 -5.19 10.64 -0.26
CA VAL A 129 -4.13 9.64 -0.43
C VAL A 129 -4.78 8.32 -0.78
N THR A 130 -4.43 7.79 -1.93
CA THR A 130 -4.84 6.46 -2.38
C THR A 130 -3.58 5.61 -2.45
N ILE A 131 -3.59 4.45 -1.83
CA ILE A 131 -2.50 3.49 -1.88
C ILE A 131 -3.00 2.26 -2.61
N GLU A 132 -2.32 1.95 -3.68
CA GLU A 132 -2.61 0.80 -4.52
C GLU A 132 -1.48 -0.22 -4.38
N GLN A 133 -1.85 -1.48 -4.51
CA GLN A 133 -0.91 -2.59 -4.61
C GLN A 133 -1.33 -3.44 -5.81
N ASN A 134 -0.46 -3.59 -6.80
CA ASN A 134 -0.75 -4.24 -8.07
C ASN A 134 -1.98 -3.64 -8.80
N GLY A 135 -2.12 -2.32 -8.78
CA GLY A 135 -3.25 -1.61 -9.40
C GLY A 135 -4.58 -1.69 -8.63
N PHE A 136 -4.53 -2.16 -7.38
CA PHE A 136 -5.72 -2.26 -6.53
C PHE A 136 -5.63 -1.33 -5.34
N VAL A 137 -6.65 -0.51 -5.13
CA VAL A 137 -6.74 0.36 -3.97
C VAL A 137 -6.86 -0.50 -2.71
N ILE A 138 -5.79 -0.52 -1.90
CA ILE A 138 -5.76 -1.20 -0.60
C ILE A 138 -6.08 -0.24 0.55
N TYR A 139 -5.88 1.07 0.33
CA TYR A 139 -6.12 2.09 1.33
C TYR A 139 -6.45 3.42 0.68
N GLN A 140 -7.43 4.13 1.24
CA GLN A 140 -7.78 5.46 0.79
C GLN A 140 -8.20 6.32 1.97
N LYS A 141 -7.59 7.50 2.12
CA LYS A 141 -7.87 8.40 3.23
C LYS A 141 -7.57 9.85 2.83
N GLU A 142 -8.42 10.76 3.27
CA GLU A 142 -8.06 12.18 3.25
C GLU A 142 -7.11 12.51 4.40
N VAL A 143 -6.06 13.25 4.07
CA VAL A 143 -5.06 13.75 5.02
C VAL A 143 -4.93 15.26 4.92
N PRO A 144 -4.80 15.96 6.05
CA PRO A 144 -4.59 17.39 6.07
C PRO A 144 -3.21 17.75 5.50
N PRO A 145 -2.98 19.02 5.15
CA PRO A 145 -1.68 19.50 4.70
C PRO A 145 -0.58 19.19 5.69
N GLY A 146 0.57 18.79 5.17
CA GLY A 146 1.77 18.46 5.93
C GLY A 146 2.27 17.02 5.69
N PRO A 147 3.32 16.61 6.37
CA PRO A 147 3.81 15.24 6.27
C PRO A 147 2.82 14.28 6.91
N PHE A 148 2.57 13.17 6.23
CA PHE A 148 1.74 12.10 6.74
C PHE A 148 2.53 10.79 6.85
N ALA A 149 2.11 9.94 7.78
CA ALA A 149 2.58 8.58 7.93
C ALA A 149 1.35 7.67 8.11
N ILE A 150 1.25 6.66 7.26
CA ILE A 150 0.18 5.66 7.28
C ILE A 150 0.85 4.34 7.66
N ASP A 151 0.53 3.83 8.83
CA ASP A 151 1.09 2.61 9.43
C ASP A 151 0.05 1.52 9.69
N ASP A 152 -1.21 1.84 9.43
CA ASP A 152 -2.37 0.98 9.62
C ASP A 152 -2.81 0.23 8.35
N LEU A 153 -1.91 0.07 7.39
CA LEU A 153 -2.19 -0.59 6.12
C LEU A 153 -2.52 -2.07 6.33
N GLN A 154 -3.70 -2.45 5.85
CA GLN A 154 -4.06 -3.86 5.69
C GLN A 154 -3.58 -4.34 4.32
N LEU A 155 -2.33 -4.73 4.26
CA LEU A 155 -1.73 -5.21 3.03
C LEU A 155 -2.40 -6.50 2.57
N ALA A 156 -2.65 -6.59 1.29
CA ALA A 156 -3.12 -7.82 0.67
C ALA A 156 -2.05 -8.93 0.71
N GLY A 157 -0.83 -8.59 1.16
CA GLY A 157 0.34 -9.45 1.36
C GLY A 157 1.65 -8.75 1.01
N GLY A 158 2.80 -9.39 1.16
CA GLY A 158 4.11 -8.78 1.01
C GLY A 158 4.81 -9.17 -0.28
N GLY A 159 4.79 -8.39 -1.32
CA GLY A 159 5.55 -8.73 -2.52
C GLY A 159 5.51 -7.73 -3.65
N SER A 160 4.64 -6.75 -3.59
CA SER A 160 4.52 -5.73 -4.63
C SER A 160 4.66 -4.35 -4.03
N ASP A 161 5.36 -3.49 -4.72
CA ASP A 161 5.50 -2.09 -4.35
C ASP A 161 4.12 -1.44 -4.19
N LEU A 162 4.04 -0.49 -3.28
CA LEU A 162 2.83 0.27 -3.04
C LEU A 162 2.87 1.52 -3.93
N ASP A 163 1.93 1.66 -4.82
CA ASP A 163 1.72 2.91 -5.57
C ASP A 163 0.91 3.86 -4.71
N VAL A 164 1.51 4.99 -4.41
CA VAL A 164 0.88 6.02 -3.60
C VAL A 164 0.53 7.18 -4.49
N SER A 165 -0.74 7.39 -4.73
CA SER A 165 -1.24 8.58 -5.39
C SER A 165 -1.75 9.59 -4.37
N VAL A 166 -1.29 10.82 -4.50
CA VAL A 166 -1.68 11.94 -3.65
C VAL A 166 -2.39 12.95 -4.54
N LYS A 167 -3.71 12.97 -4.46
CA LYS A 167 -4.53 13.92 -5.20
C LYS A 167 -4.75 15.18 -4.37
N GLU A 168 -4.15 16.25 -4.82
CA GLU A 168 -4.26 17.56 -4.18
C GLU A 168 -5.62 18.23 -4.46
N ALA A 169 -5.93 19.21 -3.64
CA ALA A 169 -7.16 19.97 -3.76
C ALA A 169 -7.32 20.73 -5.09
N ASN A 170 -6.23 21.10 -5.73
CA ASN A 170 -6.22 21.74 -7.05
C ASN A 170 -6.36 20.75 -8.23
N GLY A 171 -6.57 19.46 -7.93
CA GLY A 171 -6.69 18.40 -8.91
C GLY A 171 -5.36 17.82 -9.40
N SER A 172 -4.21 18.40 -9.03
CA SER A 172 -2.92 17.80 -9.34
C SER A 172 -2.73 16.50 -8.59
N ILE A 173 -2.12 15.52 -9.24
CA ILE A 173 -1.89 14.22 -8.66
C ILE A 173 -0.40 13.92 -8.75
N SER A 174 0.19 13.59 -7.63
CA SER A 174 1.55 13.09 -7.57
C SER A 174 1.55 11.61 -7.25
N HIS A 175 2.39 10.86 -7.94
CA HIS A 175 2.59 9.43 -7.73
C HIS A 175 4.00 9.18 -7.22
N TYR A 176 4.12 8.28 -6.28
CA TYR A 176 5.41 7.72 -5.89
C TYR A 176 5.22 6.28 -5.43
N LEU A 177 6.26 5.50 -5.60
CA LEU A 177 6.26 4.11 -5.20
C LEU A 177 6.96 3.97 -3.84
N VAL A 178 6.27 3.29 -2.94
CA VAL A 178 6.89 2.84 -1.69
C VAL A 178 7.26 1.37 -1.89
N PRO A 179 8.57 1.09 -1.95
CA PRO A 179 9.01 -0.27 -2.14
C PRO A 179 8.53 -1.13 -0.97
N PHE A 180 7.78 -2.15 -1.33
CA PHE A 180 7.35 -3.14 -0.38
C PHE A 180 7.62 -4.52 -0.96
N SER A 181 8.76 -5.06 -0.61
CA SER A 181 8.98 -6.49 -0.73
C SER A 181 8.81 -7.11 0.64
N SER A 182 8.24 -8.29 0.69
CA SER A 182 8.11 -9.01 1.95
C SER A 182 9.47 -9.10 2.63
N VAL A 183 9.50 -8.76 3.92
CA VAL A 183 10.57 -9.20 4.82
C VAL A 183 10.84 -10.66 4.48
N PRO A 184 12.12 -11.10 4.33
CA PRO A 184 12.42 -12.49 4.10
C PRO A 184 11.53 -13.33 5.01
N ASN A 185 10.74 -14.23 4.45
CA ASN A 185 9.71 -14.98 5.15
C ASN A 185 10.34 -15.94 6.15
N MET A 186 10.91 -15.39 7.24
CA MET A 186 11.51 -16.19 8.30
C MET A 186 10.45 -16.61 9.27
N LEU A 187 10.33 -17.91 9.45
CA LEU A 187 9.46 -18.53 10.45
C LEU A 187 10.31 -19.18 11.54
N GLN A 188 9.80 -19.16 12.74
CA GLN A 188 10.42 -19.91 13.84
C GLN A 188 10.34 -21.41 13.58
N SER A 189 11.27 -22.16 14.19
CA SER A 189 11.31 -23.62 14.09
C SER A 189 9.94 -24.25 14.38
N GLY A 190 9.48 -25.11 13.47
CA GLY A 190 8.19 -25.81 13.57
C GLY A 190 6.97 -24.97 13.25
N VAL A 191 7.12 -23.69 12.96
CA VAL A 191 6.00 -22.83 12.52
C VAL A 191 5.78 -23.01 11.02
N SER A 192 4.53 -23.19 10.62
CA SER A 192 4.14 -23.17 9.20
C SER A 192 3.25 -21.96 8.91
N LYS A 193 3.26 -21.51 7.67
CA LYS A 193 2.32 -20.51 7.12
C LYS A 193 1.79 -21.06 5.82
N TYR A 194 0.49 -21.06 5.65
CA TYR A 194 -0.17 -21.51 4.42
C TYR A 194 -1.19 -20.48 3.98
N ASP A 195 -1.43 -20.43 2.68
CA ASP A 195 -2.43 -19.57 2.05
C ASP A 195 -2.95 -20.26 0.79
N PHE A 196 -4.25 -20.52 0.75
CA PHE A 196 -4.93 -21.12 -0.38
C PHE A 196 -6.11 -20.26 -0.79
N ALA A 197 -6.18 -19.92 -2.07
CA ALA A 197 -7.25 -19.14 -2.66
C ALA A 197 -7.74 -19.81 -3.93
N ALA A 198 -9.06 -19.81 -4.12
CA ALA A 198 -9.73 -20.31 -5.31
C ALA A 198 -10.90 -19.41 -5.68
N GLY A 199 -11.03 -19.07 -6.94
CA GLY A 199 -12.11 -18.22 -7.42
C GLY A 199 -11.86 -17.66 -8.79
N ARG A 200 -12.58 -16.59 -9.09
CA ARG A 200 -12.50 -15.88 -10.37
C ARG A 200 -11.86 -14.51 -10.14
N SER A 201 -10.86 -14.16 -10.92
CA SER A 201 -10.26 -12.82 -10.90
C SER A 201 -11.35 -11.76 -11.05
N HIS A 202 -11.21 -10.64 -10.34
CA HIS A 202 -12.15 -9.52 -10.40
C HIS A 202 -11.36 -8.21 -10.50
N ILE A 203 -10.62 -8.09 -11.60
CA ILE A 203 -9.78 -6.94 -11.88
C ILE A 203 -10.65 -5.90 -12.56
N GLU A 204 -10.73 -4.71 -11.96
CA GLU A 204 -11.52 -3.61 -12.50
C GLU A 204 -10.89 -3.11 -13.80
N GLY A 205 -11.71 -2.79 -14.80
CA GLY A 205 -11.23 -2.42 -16.13
C GLY A 205 -10.81 -3.61 -17.01
N ALA A 206 -10.63 -4.81 -16.44
CA ALA A 206 -10.41 -6.00 -17.24
C ALA A 206 -11.75 -6.62 -17.71
N GLY A 207 -11.97 -6.69 -19.02
CA GLY A 207 -13.19 -7.26 -19.62
C GLY A 207 -13.31 -8.77 -19.36
N ASN A 208 -12.20 -9.49 -19.42
CA ASN A 208 -12.14 -10.93 -19.18
C ASN A 208 -11.73 -11.25 -17.75
N GLN A 209 -12.41 -12.22 -17.15
CA GLN A 209 -12.15 -12.71 -15.80
C GLN A 209 -11.84 -14.20 -15.87
N TYR A 210 -10.78 -14.64 -15.21
CA TYR A 210 -10.25 -16.00 -15.28
C TYR A 210 -10.39 -16.70 -13.93
N ASP A 211 -10.84 -17.96 -13.97
CA ASP A 211 -10.83 -18.83 -12.79
C ASP A 211 -9.40 -19.24 -12.46
N PHE A 212 -9.03 -19.22 -11.21
CA PHE A 212 -7.70 -19.60 -10.77
C PHE A 212 -7.71 -20.30 -9.40
N LEU A 213 -6.61 -21.01 -9.17
CA LEU A 213 -6.23 -21.60 -7.89
C LEU A 213 -4.84 -21.12 -7.52
N GLN A 214 -4.68 -20.57 -6.33
CA GLN A 214 -3.39 -20.22 -5.75
C GLN A 214 -3.19 -21.00 -4.46
N GLY A 215 -1.97 -21.52 -4.29
CA GLY A 215 -1.57 -22.18 -3.06
C GLY A 215 -0.13 -21.81 -2.72
N SER A 216 0.13 -21.52 -1.45
CA SER A 216 1.47 -21.33 -0.94
C SER A 216 1.66 -21.95 0.43
N TYR A 217 2.87 -22.42 0.69
CA TYR A 217 3.24 -23.02 1.96
C TYR A 217 4.66 -22.62 2.33
N GLN A 218 4.84 -22.30 3.60
CA GLN A 218 6.12 -21.91 4.18
C GLN A 218 6.31 -22.69 5.49
N TYR A 219 7.53 -23.11 5.74
CA TYR A 219 7.85 -23.89 6.94
C TYR A 219 9.23 -23.54 7.50
N GLY A 220 9.27 -23.19 8.79
CA GLY A 220 10.52 -23.00 9.54
C GLY A 220 11.12 -24.36 9.93
N LEU A 221 12.13 -24.82 9.18
CA LEU A 221 12.82 -26.06 9.47
C LEU A 221 13.58 -25.99 10.80
N ASN A 222 14.21 -24.86 11.03
CA ASN A 222 14.86 -24.50 12.29
C ASN A 222 14.94 -22.96 12.41
N ASN A 223 15.57 -22.45 13.45
CA ASN A 223 15.68 -20.99 13.65
C ASN A 223 16.62 -20.28 12.65
N LEU A 224 17.32 -21.04 11.80
CA LEU A 224 18.24 -20.52 10.80
C LEU A 224 17.66 -20.61 9.38
N LEU A 225 16.75 -21.56 9.14
CA LEU A 225 16.30 -21.91 7.79
C LEU A 225 14.78 -22.05 7.71
N THR A 226 14.18 -21.30 6.82
CA THR A 226 12.79 -21.44 6.35
C THR A 226 12.79 -21.81 4.89
N VAL A 227 11.94 -22.74 4.50
CA VAL A 227 11.69 -23.10 3.11
C VAL A 227 10.26 -22.70 2.74
N TYR A 228 10.06 -22.30 1.48
CA TYR A 228 8.75 -21.93 1.00
C TYR A 228 8.57 -22.25 -0.47
N GLY A 229 7.33 -22.42 -0.87
CA GLY A 229 6.97 -22.63 -2.25
C GLY A 229 5.50 -22.35 -2.49
N GLY A 230 5.14 -22.25 -3.75
CA GLY A 230 3.76 -21.99 -4.13
C GLY A 230 3.49 -22.29 -5.59
N THR A 231 2.22 -22.32 -5.92
CA THR A 231 1.73 -22.49 -7.29
C THR A 231 0.52 -21.59 -7.52
N MET A 232 0.41 -21.08 -8.72
CA MET A 232 -0.78 -20.40 -9.24
C MET A 232 -1.16 -21.04 -10.57
N LEU A 233 -2.40 -21.49 -10.68
CA LEU A 233 -2.92 -22.23 -11.82
C LEU A 233 -4.19 -21.57 -12.34
N SER A 234 -4.28 -21.38 -13.63
CA SER A 234 -5.46 -20.95 -14.35
C SER A 234 -5.52 -21.71 -15.70
N GLN A 235 -6.51 -21.45 -16.52
CA GLN A 235 -6.75 -22.20 -17.75
C GLN A 235 -5.52 -22.19 -18.68
N ASN A 236 -4.95 -21.01 -18.96
CA ASN A 236 -3.81 -20.82 -19.85
C ASN A 236 -2.65 -20.12 -19.14
N TYR A 237 -2.61 -20.22 -17.81
CA TYR A 237 -1.55 -19.66 -16.99
C TYR A 237 -1.17 -20.63 -15.87
N ASN A 238 0.11 -20.84 -15.70
CA ASN A 238 0.63 -21.53 -14.53
C ASN A 238 1.94 -20.88 -14.06
N SER A 239 2.12 -20.85 -12.75
CA SER A 239 3.34 -20.35 -12.15
C SER A 239 3.72 -21.17 -10.93
N PHE A 240 5.02 -21.40 -10.76
CA PHE A 240 5.61 -22.13 -9.64
C PHE A 240 6.75 -21.33 -9.04
N VAL A 241 6.80 -21.25 -7.73
CA VAL A 241 7.87 -20.60 -6.98
C VAL A 241 8.45 -21.54 -5.95
N LEU A 242 9.76 -21.48 -5.81
CA LEU A 242 10.50 -22.12 -4.72
C LEU A 242 11.50 -21.13 -4.15
N GLY A 243 11.60 -21.10 -2.84
CA GLY A 243 12.50 -20.19 -2.14
C GLY A 243 12.92 -20.68 -0.77
N THR A 244 13.92 -20.00 -0.24
CA THR A 244 14.47 -20.26 1.07
C THR A 244 14.88 -18.98 1.75
N GLY A 245 14.67 -18.91 3.05
CA GLY A 245 15.04 -17.79 3.91
C GLY A 245 16.03 -18.25 4.97
N TRP A 246 17.07 -17.46 5.21
CA TRP A 246 18.15 -17.75 6.14
C TRP A 246 18.32 -16.62 7.15
N ASN A 247 18.33 -16.98 8.43
CA ASN A 247 18.66 -16.05 9.49
C ASN A 247 20.16 -16.10 9.75
N THR A 248 20.85 -15.02 9.39
CA THR A 248 22.31 -14.93 9.49
C THR A 248 22.70 -13.85 10.51
N PRO A 249 23.95 -13.84 11.03
CA PRO A 249 24.43 -12.76 11.90
C PRO A 249 24.35 -11.36 11.25
N ILE A 250 24.42 -11.29 9.93
CA ILE A 250 24.29 -10.03 9.17
C ILE A 250 22.84 -9.66 8.85
N GLY A 251 21.85 -10.47 9.24
CA GLY A 251 20.42 -10.24 9.00
C GLY A 251 19.74 -11.44 8.35
N ALA A 252 18.45 -11.32 8.12
CA ALA A 252 17.66 -12.30 7.41
C ALA A 252 17.81 -12.09 5.90
N VAL A 253 18.06 -13.16 5.16
CA VAL A 253 18.20 -13.18 3.70
C VAL A 253 17.20 -14.17 3.14
N SER A 254 16.50 -13.83 2.07
CA SER A 254 15.72 -14.79 1.28
C SER A 254 16.15 -14.79 -0.17
N ILE A 255 16.03 -15.95 -0.80
CA ILE A 255 16.28 -16.15 -2.23
C ILE A 255 15.16 -17.03 -2.75
N ASP A 256 14.55 -16.61 -3.85
CA ASP A 256 13.55 -17.42 -4.55
C ASP A 256 13.69 -17.34 -6.07
N ALA A 257 13.09 -18.33 -6.71
CA ALA A 257 12.98 -18.42 -8.15
C ALA A 257 11.54 -18.78 -8.52
N THR A 258 10.96 -18.02 -9.43
CA THR A 258 9.64 -18.23 -9.98
C THR A 258 9.73 -18.53 -11.46
N ARG A 259 8.98 -19.52 -11.92
CA ARG A 259 8.76 -19.78 -13.34
C ARG A 259 7.29 -19.59 -13.65
N SER A 260 6.99 -18.90 -14.76
CA SER A 260 5.63 -18.74 -15.28
C SER A 260 5.56 -19.19 -16.73
N HIS A 261 4.43 -19.77 -17.08
CA HIS A 261 4.01 -20.09 -18.43
C HIS A 261 2.63 -19.52 -18.67
N SER A 262 2.44 -18.81 -19.77
CA SER A 262 1.14 -18.25 -20.14
C SER A 262 0.94 -18.32 -21.65
N GLU A 263 -0.28 -18.64 -22.07
CA GLU A 263 -0.74 -18.58 -23.45
C GLU A 263 -1.85 -17.54 -23.54
N GLN A 264 -1.63 -16.50 -24.33
CA GLN A 264 -2.60 -15.45 -24.54
C GLN A 264 -3.67 -15.86 -25.56
N ASP A 265 -4.82 -15.19 -25.52
CA ASP A 265 -5.96 -15.47 -26.42
C ASP A 265 -5.60 -15.27 -27.91
N ASN A 266 -4.55 -14.52 -28.23
CA ASN A 266 -4.02 -14.34 -29.59
C ASN A 266 -3.06 -15.48 -30.02
N GLY A 267 -2.80 -16.46 -29.14
CA GLY A 267 -1.90 -17.59 -29.39
C GLY A 267 -0.44 -17.33 -29.05
N ASP A 268 -0.08 -16.15 -28.53
CA ASP A 268 1.29 -15.89 -28.07
C ASP A 268 1.59 -16.66 -26.77
N VAL A 269 2.72 -17.33 -26.75
CA VAL A 269 3.19 -18.13 -25.61
C VAL A 269 4.39 -17.44 -24.96
N PHE A 270 4.33 -17.31 -23.63
CA PHE A 270 5.38 -16.70 -22.82
C PHE A 270 5.85 -17.70 -21.74
N ASP A 271 7.12 -18.04 -21.79
CA ASP A 271 7.81 -18.85 -20.79
C ASP A 271 8.91 -18.03 -20.14
N GLY A 272 8.76 -17.71 -18.87
CA GLY A 272 9.68 -16.81 -18.20
C GLY A 272 10.07 -17.23 -16.79
N GLN A 273 11.10 -16.57 -16.29
CA GLN A 273 11.64 -16.79 -14.94
C GLN A 273 11.89 -15.46 -14.25
N SER A 274 11.68 -15.45 -12.93
CA SER A 274 12.02 -14.33 -12.07
C SER A 274 12.83 -14.83 -10.88
N TYR A 275 13.83 -14.06 -10.49
CA TYR A 275 14.69 -14.35 -9.35
C TYR A 275 14.65 -13.16 -8.40
N GLN A 276 14.49 -13.42 -7.11
CA GLN A 276 14.48 -12.40 -6.09
C GLN A 276 15.45 -12.72 -4.98
N ILE A 277 16.14 -11.69 -4.50
CA ILE A 277 16.96 -11.72 -3.28
C ILE A 277 16.47 -10.59 -2.41
N ALA A 278 16.15 -10.87 -1.15
CA ALA A 278 15.79 -9.85 -0.18
C ALA A 278 16.61 -9.99 1.10
N TRP A 279 16.91 -8.86 1.72
CA TRP A 279 17.68 -8.78 2.95
C TRP A 279 17.03 -7.81 3.94
N ASN A 280 17.03 -8.19 5.21
CA ASN A 280 16.49 -7.37 6.29
C ASN A 280 17.37 -7.47 7.53
N LYS A 281 17.60 -6.35 8.20
CA LYS A 281 18.38 -6.29 9.44
C LYS A 281 17.87 -5.20 10.35
N TYR A 282 17.66 -5.54 11.60
CA TYR A 282 17.53 -4.58 12.70
C TYR A 282 18.81 -4.58 13.52
N VAL A 283 19.46 -3.43 13.63
CA VAL A 283 20.69 -3.24 14.41
C VAL A 283 20.31 -2.60 15.74
N THR A 284 20.19 -3.42 16.78
CA THR A 284 19.71 -2.99 18.11
C THR A 284 20.59 -1.91 18.74
N GLN A 285 21.92 -1.98 18.52
CA GLN A 285 22.89 -1.04 19.12
C GLN A 285 22.69 0.40 18.63
N THR A 286 22.28 0.58 17.40
CA THR A 286 22.11 1.90 16.78
C THR A 286 20.65 2.27 16.56
N GLY A 287 19.70 1.36 16.79
CA GLY A 287 18.29 1.56 16.45
C GLY A 287 18.04 1.68 14.92
N THR A 288 18.97 1.13 14.12
CA THR A 288 18.86 1.18 12.65
C THR A 288 18.05 0.00 12.18
N GLN A 289 17.01 0.27 11.41
CA GLN A 289 16.24 -0.73 10.71
C GLN A 289 16.50 -0.61 9.21
N PHE A 290 17.18 -1.59 8.66
CA PHE A 290 17.17 -1.87 7.23
C PHE A 290 15.92 -2.71 6.98
N ALA A 291 14.81 -2.04 6.67
CA ALA A 291 13.54 -2.72 6.57
C ALA A 291 13.51 -3.61 5.34
N LEU A 292 14.22 -3.20 4.29
CA LEU A 292 14.27 -3.97 3.06
C LEU A 292 15.36 -3.46 2.13
N ALA A 293 16.22 -4.37 1.71
CA ALA A 293 16.93 -4.28 0.46
C ALA A 293 16.53 -5.50 -0.36
N ALA A 294 15.90 -5.30 -1.50
CA ALA A 294 15.48 -6.38 -2.37
C ALA A 294 15.90 -6.11 -3.80
N TYR A 295 16.35 -7.16 -4.46
CA TYR A 295 16.66 -7.15 -5.89
C TYR A 295 15.87 -8.25 -6.57
N ARG A 296 15.16 -7.90 -7.64
CA ARG A 296 14.43 -8.83 -8.50
C ARG A 296 14.94 -8.67 -9.93
N TYR A 297 15.23 -9.79 -10.56
CA TYR A 297 15.46 -9.90 -11.98
C TYR A 297 14.37 -10.77 -12.61
N SER A 298 13.80 -10.32 -13.72
CA SER A 298 12.83 -11.10 -14.49
C SER A 298 13.27 -11.21 -15.94
N SER A 299 13.13 -12.39 -16.52
CA SER A 299 13.37 -12.59 -17.96
C SER A 299 12.32 -11.86 -18.79
N ARG A 300 12.58 -11.64 -20.08
CA ARG A 300 11.69 -10.89 -20.97
C ARG A 300 10.29 -11.48 -21.08
N ASP A 301 10.18 -12.81 -21.03
CA ASP A 301 8.93 -13.51 -21.22
C ASP A 301 8.27 -13.92 -19.89
N TYR A 302 8.81 -13.45 -18.76
CA TYR A 302 8.16 -13.63 -17.47
C TYR A 302 6.89 -12.79 -17.41
N ARG A 303 5.79 -13.42 -16.99
CA ARG A 303 4.50 -12.76 -16.75
C ARG A 303 3.96 -13.16 -15.38
N THR A 304 3.44 -12.18 -14.65
CA THR A 304 2.60 -12.43 -13.50
C THR A 304 1.19 -12.82 -13.94
N PHE A 305 0.36 -13.29 -13.03
CA PHE A 305 -1.04 -13.57 -13.37
C PHE A 305 -1.81 -12.29 -13.74
N ASN A 306 -1.50 -11.19 -13.07
CA ASN A 306 -2.10 -9.90 -13.40
C ASN A 306 -1.70 -9.46 -14.82
N ASP A 307 -0.43 -9.62 -15.20
CA ASP A 307 0.04 -9.34 -16.56
C ASP A 307 -0.70 -10.20 -17.61
N TYR A 308 -0.92 -11.49 -17.30
CA TYR A 308 -1.67 -12.40 -18.17
C TYR A 308 -3.12 -11.93 -18.35
N VAL A 309 -3.81 -11.56 -17.25
CA VAL A 309 -5.19 -11.06 -17.31
C VAL A 309 -5.27 -9.78 -18.13
N TRP A 310 -4.37 -8.83 -17.91
CA TRP A 310 -4.36 -7.56 -18.64
C TRP A 310 -3.99 -7.73 -20.12
N ALA A 311 -3.04 -8.59 -20.44
CA ALA A 311 -2.64 -8.82 -21.82
C ALA A 311 -3.78 -9.33 -22.71
N ASN A 312 -4.68 -10.14 -22.13
CA ASN A 312 -5.85 -10.65 -22.84
C ASN A 312 -7.01 -9.65 -22.95
N ASN A 313 -6.88 -8.47 -22.34
CA ASN A 313 -7.91 -7.42 -22.37
C ASN A 313 -7.57 -6.23 -23.27
N LYS A 314 -6.45 -6.23 -23.99
CA LYS A 314 -5.98 -5.12 -24.83
C LYS A 314 -6.95 -4.65 -25.93
N ASN A 315 -7.93 -5.45 -26.28
CA ASN A 315 -8.86 -5.15 -27.37
C ASN A 315 -10.17 -4.47 -26.93
N HIS A 316 -10.32 -4.11 -25.66
CA HIS A 316 -11.61 -3.63 -25.10
C HIS A 316 -11.61 -2.17 -24.64
N TYR A 317 -10.58 -1.41 -24.99
CA TYR A 317 -10.52 0.01 -24.64
C TYR A 317 -11.16 0.89 -25.70
N ASP A 318 -12.47 1.14 -25.58
CA ASP A 318 -13.04 2.41 -25.98
C ASP A 318 -12.58 3.44 -24.95
N ARG A 319 -11.74 4.38 -25.37
CA ARG A 319 -11.30 5.51 -24.57
C ARG A 319 -12.49 6.40 -24.26
N ASP A 320 -13.02 6.33 -23.07
CA ASP A 320 -13.76 7.45 -22.51
C ASP A 320 -12.73 8.50 -22.09
N GLU A 321 -12.69 9.62 -22.82
CA GLU A 321 -11.73 10.74 -22.63
C GLU A 321 -11.78 11.40 -21.23
N ASN A 322 -12.64 10.92 -20.32
CA ASN A 322 -12.88 11.51 -19.01
C ASN A 322 -12.38 10.68 -17.82
N ASP A 323 -11.85 9.46 -18.02
CA ASP A 323 -11.23 8.69 -16.93
C ASP A 323 -9.76 9.05 -16.82
N VAL A 324 -9.45 9.86 -15.81
CA VAL A 324 -8.15 10.50 -15.55
C VAL A 324 -7.05 9.50 -15.17
N TYR A 325 -7.35 8.22 -15.05
CA TYR A 325 -6.38 7.15 -14.80
C TYR A 325 -6.74 5.89 -15.57
N ASP A 326 -6.04 5.71 -16.66
CA ASP A 326 -6.06 4.45 -17.36
C ASP A 326 -5.17 3.45 -16.62
N VAL A 327 -5.79 2.64 -15.74
CA VAL A 327 -5.15 1.48 -15.09
C VAL A 327 -4.45 0.59 -16.15
N ALA A 328 -4.92 0.62 -17.38
CA ALA A 328 -4.29 -0.06 -18.51
C ALA A 328 -2.93 0.53 -18.88
N ASP A 329 -2.75 1.83 -18.82
CA ASP A 329 -1.45 2.46 -19.12
C ASP A 329 -0.41 2.06 -18.07
N TYR A 330 -0.78 1.96 -16.80
CA TYR A 330 0.09 1.46 -15.74
C TYR A 330 0.57 0.02 -16.05
N TYR A 331 -0.35 -0.89 -16.40
CA TYR A 331 0.00 -2.26 -16.72
C TYR A 331 0.64 -2.41 -18.11
N GLN A 332 0.29 -1.59 -19.10
CA GLN A 332 0.98 -1.57 -20.39
C GLN A 332 2.44 -1.16 -20.27
N ASN A 333 2.73 -0.21 -19.38
CA ASN A 333 4.09 0.27 -19.14
C ASN A 333 4.93 -0.66 -18.25
N ASP A 334 4.29 -1.46 -17.39
CA ASP A 334 4.95 -2.42 -16.51
C ASP A 334 5.18 -3.79 -17.16
N PHE A 335 4.65 -4.02 -18.36
CA PHE A 335 4.93 -5.22 -19.14
C PHE A 335 6.42 -5.33 -19.49
N GLY A 336 7.09 -6.26 -18.83
CA GLY A 336 8.49 -6.56 -19.08
C GLY A 336 9.44 -5.86 -18.11
N ARG A 337 9.05 -5.72 -16.82
CA ARG A 337 10.00 -5.35 -15.77
C ARG A 337 11.21 -6.28 -15.82
N LYS A 338 12.41 -5.68 -15.96
CA LYS A 338 13.67 -6.40 -16.07
C LYS A 338 14.37 -6.52 -14.73
N ASN A 339 14.64 -5.37 -14.13
CA ASN A 339 15.29 -5.28 -12.83
C ASN A 339 14.46 -4.38 -11.91
N SER A 340 14.44 -4.71 -10.64
CA SER A 340 13.93 -3.85 -9.58
C SER A 340 14.87 -3.95 -8.38
N PHE A 341 15.33 -2.81 -7.89
CA PHE A 341 16.09 -2.73 -6.65
C PHE A 341 15.39 -1.75 -5.71
N SER A 342 15.08 -2.19 -4.49
CA SER A 342 14.44 -1.37 -3.48
C SER A 342 15.26 -1.34 -2.19
N LEU A 343 15.26 -0.18 -1.54
CA LEU A 343 15.96 0.04 -0.28
C LEU A 343 15.10 0.89 0.66
N ASN A 344 14.91 0.43 1.89
CA ASN A 344 14.31 1.20 2.98
C ASN A 344 15.20 1.17 4.21
N ILE A 345 15.52 2.34 4.73
CA ILE A 345 16.30 2.51 5.96
C ILE A 345 15.52 3.42 6.89
N ASN A 346 15.31 2.99 8.13
CA ASN A 346 14.81 3.83 9.21
C ASN A 346 15.84 3.84 10.32
N GLN A 347 16.24 5.04 10.72
CA GLN A 347 17.23 5.28 11.76
C GLN A 347 16.62 6.14 12.86
N VAL A 348 16.50 5.60 14.06
CA VAL A 348 16.25 6.41 15.26
C VAL A 348 17.58 6.94 15.73
N LEU A 349 17.72 8.27 15.79
CA LEU A 349 18.96 8.90 16.22
C LEU A 349 19.06 8.91 17.77
N PRO A 350 20.27 8.79 18.34
CA PRO A 350 20.46 8.80 19.79
C PRO A 350 20.09 10.15 20.41
N GLU A 351 19.93 10.18 21.74
CA GLU A 351 19.73 11.40 22.53
C GLU A 351 18.53 12.28 22.11
N ASN A 352 17.46 11.67 21.59
CA ASN A 352 16.29 12.40 21.09
C ASN A 352 16.56 13.34 19.90
N TRP A 353 17.57 13.03 19.11
CA TRP A 353 17.89 13.77 17.87
C TRP A 353 16.88 13.44 16.74
N GLY A 354 15.85 12.66 17.03
CA GLY A 354 14.78 12.37 16.09
C GLY A 354 15.01 11.10 15.27
N SER A 355 14.45 11.07 14.09
CA SER A 355 14.53 9.91 13.18
C SER A 355 14.80 10.34 11.74
N LEU A 356 15.55 9.50 11.05
CA LEU A 356 15.86 9.61 9.62
C LEU A 356 15.23 8.42 8.90
N ALA A 357 14.51 8.67 7.81
CA ALA A 357 14.00 7.64 6.92
C ALA A 357 14.49 7.90 5.49
N VAL A 358 15.00 6.85 4.86
CA VAL A 358 15.46 6.85 3.48
C VAL A 358 14.76 5.74 2.75
N SER A 359 14.17 6.03 1.60
CA SER A 359 13.66 5.02 0.68
C SER A 359 14.17 5.28 -0.73
N GLY A 360 14.37 4.21 -1.48
CA GLY A 360 14.79 4.28 -2.87
C GLY A 360 14.31 3.08 -3.65
N LEU A 361 13.88 3.31 -4.87
CA LEU A 361 13.44 2.29 -5.82
C LEU A 361 14.04 2.59 -7.19
N TRP A 362 14.64 1.56 -7.81
CA TRP A 362 15.18 1.59 -9.17
C TRP A 362 14.52 0.49 -9.98
N ARG A 363 14.05 0.81 -11.19
CA ARG A 363 13.38 -0.14 -12.08
C ARG A 363 13.84 0.02 -13.52
N ASP A 364 14.21 -1.09 -14.15
CA ASP A 364 14.48 -1.20 -15.57
C ASP A 364 13.44 -2.07 -16.25
N TYR A 365 13.16 -1.79 -17.50
CA TYR A 365 12.16 -2.47 -18.30
C TYR A 365 12.76 -3.06 -19.57
N TRP A 366 12.16 -4.14 -20.08
CA TRP A 366 12.59 -4.75 -21.33
C TRP A 366 12.16 -3.97 -22.57
N GLN A 367 10.98 -3.37 -22.51
CA GLN A 367 10.32 -2.71 -23.64
C GLN A 367 10.49 -1.21 -23.65
N ARG A 368 11.13 -0.66 -22.64
CA ARG A 368 11.33 0.79 -22.44
C ARG A 368 12.80 1.09 -22.19
N SER A 369 13.28 2.16 -22.79
CA SER A 369 14.60 2.73 -22.48
C SER A 369 14.50 3.67 -21.29
N GLY A 370 15.45 3.59 -20.39
CA GLY A 370 15.51 4.43 -19.19
C GLY A 370 15.32 3.62 -17.91
N THR A 371 15.71 4.21 -16.80
CA THR A 371 15.57 3.63 -15.46
C THR A 371 14.63 4.51 -14.66
N GLY A 372 13.50 3.97 -14.22
CA GLY A 372 12.64 4.62 -13.24
C GLY A 372 13.35 4.70 -11.90
N LYS A 373 13.34 5.87 -11.26
CA LYS A 373 14.05 6.12 -9.98
C LYS A 373 13.16 6.93 -9.07
N ASP A 374 12.92 6.43 -7.87
CA ASP A 374 12.19 7.13 -6.84
C ASP A 374 13.04 7.18 -5.58
N TYR A 375 13.28 8.37 -5.04
CA TYR A 375 14.04 8.58 -3.82
C TYR A 375 13.24 9.43 -2.85
N GLN A 376 13.28 9.07 -1.60
CA GLN A 376 12.74 9.90 -0.53
C GLN A 376 13.67 9.88 0.68
N LEU A 377 13.92 11.07 1.21
CA LEU A 377 14.64 11.27 2.45
C LEU A 377 13.77 12.12 3.36
N SER A 378 13.57 11.70 4.60
CA SER A 378 12.87 12.50 5.59
C SER A 378 13.60 12.47 6.93
N TYR A 379 13.69 13.63 7.56
CA TYR A 379 14.18 13.80 8.92
C TYR A 379 13.08 14.40 9.78
N SER A 380 12.75 13.75 10.89
CA SER A 380 11.71 14.21 11.81
C SER A 380 12.29 14.32 13.22
N ASN A 381 12.00 15.43 13.89
CA ASN A 381 12.37 15.61 15.29
C ASN A 381 11.35 16.49 16.01
N ALA A 382 11.43 16.54 17.33
CA ALA A 382 10.68 17.44 18.17
C ALA A 382 11.63 18.17 19.14
N TRP A 383 11.56 19.50 19.11
CA TRP A 383 12.25 20.35 20.07
C TRP A 383 11.24 20.94 21.04
N GLN A 384 11.30 20.53 22.30
CA GLN A 384 10.28 20.83 23.31
C GLN A 384 8.89 20.35 22.86
N ARG A 385 8.01 21.28 22.44
CA ARG A 385 6.65 21.00 21.96
C ARG A 385 6.51 21.18 20.44
N VAL A 386 7.54 21.67 19.79
CA VAL A 386 7.52 21.93 18.34
C VAL A 386 8.02 20.69 17.63
N SER A 387 7.19 20.05 16.84
CA SER A 387 7.61 19.00 15.92
C SER A 387 7.92 19.58 14.55
N TYR A 388 8.98 19.09 13.93
CA TYR A 388 9.34 19.48 12.57
C TYR A 388 9.80 18.28 11.75
N THR A 389 9.52 18.36 10.46
CA THR A 389 9.95 17.37 9.48
C THR A 389 10.50 18.07 8.26
N LEU A 390 11.69 17.64 7.86
CA LEU A 390 12.31 17.99 6.58
C LEU A 390 12.17 16.79 5.67
N SER A 391 11.68 16.99 4.45
CA SER A 391 11.55 15.91 3.48
C SER A 391 12.02 16.35 2.12
N VAL A 392 12.74 15.46 1.45
CA VAL A 392 13.17 15.61 0.06
C VAL A 392 12.69 14.38 -0.68
N SER A 393 12.02 14.57 -1.80
CA SER A 393 11.67 13.50 -2.72
C SER A 393 12.13 13.85 -4.13
N GLN A 394 12.51 12.83 -4.86
CA GLN A 394 12.83 12.91 -6.27
C GLN A 394 12.18 11.71 -6.95
N THR A 395 11.32 11.98 -7.89
CA THR A 395 10.64 10.99 -8.71
C THR A 395 10.94 11.23 -10.17
N TYR A 396 10.95 10.16 -10.95
CA TYR A 396 11.07 10.21 -12.39
C TYR A 396 9.82 9.60 -12.98
N ASP A 397 9.11 10.39 -13.77
CA ASP A 397 7.96 9.89 -14.51
C ASP A 397 8.37 8.94 -15.65
N GLU A 398 7.39 8.44 -16.36
CA GLU A 398 7.57 7.51 -17.46
C GLU A 398 8.36 8.09 -18.65
N ASP A 399 8.31 9.39 -18.82
CA ASP A 399 9.03 10.14 -19.86
C ASP A 399 10.41 10.62 -19.43
N ASN A 400 10.89 10.17 -18.24
CA ASN A 400 12.14 10.61 -17.62
C ASN A 400 12.11 12.08 -17.17
N HIS A 401 10.92 12.68 -16.98
CA HIS A 401 10.84 13.98 -16.33
C HIS A 401 11.11 13.80 -14.85
N GLU A 402 11.97 14.67 -14.36
CA GLU A 402 12.37 14.70 -12.97
C GLU A 402 11.46 15.65 -12.19
N ASP A 403 10.87 15.17 -11.08
CA ASP A 403 10.13 15.99 -10.12
C ASP A 403 10.88 15.93 -8.78
N LYS A 404 11.47 17.06 -8.38
CA LYS A 404 12.12 17.20 -7.08
C LYS A 404 11.27 18.06 -6.18
N ARG A 405 11.06 17.59 -4.96
CA ARG A 405 10.32 18.34 -3.95
C ARG A 405 11.11 18.41 -2.65
N PHE A 406 11.17 19.60 -2.10
CA PHE A 406 11.64 19.85 -0.75
C PHE A 406 10.47 20.38 0.07
N ASN A 407 10.24 19.81 1.24
CA ASN A 407 9.20 20.25 2.16
C ASN A 407 9.75 20.46 3.56
N LEU A 408 9.36 21.59 4.16
CA LEU A 408 9.54 21.89 5.56
C LEU A 408 8.17 21.94 6.23
N TYR A 409 7.95 21.06 7.19
CA TYR A 409 6.77 21.04 8.03
C TYR A 409 7.12 21.37 9.48
N ILE A 410 6.33 22.25 10.09
CA ILE A 410 6.45 22.60 11.50
C ILE A 410 5.06 22.49 12.13
N SER A 411 4.93 21.87 13.29
CA SER A 411 3.68 21.78 14.04
C SER A 411 3.91 22.14 15.50
N ILE A 412 3.05 23.02 16.00
CA ILE A 412 3.09 23.56 17.36
C ILE A 412 1.77 23.17 18.04
N PRO A 413 1.80 22.30 19.06
CA PRO A 413 0.62 21.97 19.83
C PRO A 413 0.38 23.05 20.91
N PHE A 414 -0.87 23.48 21.01
CA PHE A 414 -1.37 24.31 22.09
C PHE A 414 -2.38 23.48 22.89
N SER A 415 -2.10 23.21 24.14
CA SER A 415 -2.99 22.44 25.01
C SER A 415 -3.44 23.30 26.16
N TRP A 416 -4.73 23.23 26.49
CA TRP A 416 -5.28 23.83 27.68
C TRP A 416 -6.30 22.90 28.35
N GLY A 417 -6.51 23.09 29.64
CA GLY A 417 -7.27 22.19 30.51
C GLY A 417 -6.33 21.21 31.24
N ASP A 418 -6.71 20.87 32.46
CA ASP A 418 -5.92 20.00 33.34
C ASP A 418 -6.20 18.50 33.13
N GLY A 419 -7.22 18.16 32.35
CA GLY A 419 -7.69 16.80 32.14
C GLY A 419 -8.38 16.14 33.32
N ILE A 420 -8.43 16.85 34.48
CA ILE A 420 -9.01 16.37 35.73
C ILE A 420 -10.31 17.12 36.01
N SER A 421 -10.25 18.46 36.12
CA SER A 421 -11.39 19.32 36.38
C SER A 421 -11.95 19.97 35.12
N THR A 422 -11.11 20.16 34.11
CA THR A 422 -11.51 20.65 32.79
C THR A 422 -11.05 19.72 31.68
N PRO A 423 -11.89 19.45 30.64
CA PRO A 423 -11.48 18.63 29.52
C PRO A 423 -10.22 19.18 28.86
N ARG A 424 -9.21 18.34 28.71
CA ARG A 424 -8.03 18.71 27.94
C ARG A 424 -8.43 18.93 26.48
N ARG A 425 -8.06 20.07 25.95
CA ARG A 425 -8.26 20.45 24.54
C ARG A 425 -6.91 20.67 23.90
N ASP A 426 -6.71 20.03 22.79
CA ASP A 426 -5.50 20.17 22.01
C ASP A 426 -5.84 20.92 20.71
N LEU A 427 -5.09 21.96 20.42
CA LEU A 427 -5.10 22.73 19.21
C LEU A 427 -3.72 22.63 18.59
N PHE A 428 -3.64 22.33 17.31
CA PHE A 428 -2.41 22.28 16.55
C PHE A 428 -2.39 23.39 15.52
N VAL A 429 -1.32 24.16 15.50
CA VAL A 429 -0.99 25.06 14.39
C VAL A 429 0.15 24.44 13.64
N SER A 430 -0.04 24.17 12.36
CA SER A 430 1.01 23.62 11.53
C SER A 430 1.19 24.44 10.27
N ASN A 431 2.42 24.48 9.80
CA ASN A 431 2.81 25.11 8.55
C ASN A 431 3.61 24.13 7.71
N SER A 432 3.27 24.04 6.44
CA SER A 432 3.95 23.24 5.43
C SER A 432 4.38 24.15 4.29
N THR A 433 5.68 24.22 4.00
CA THR A 433 6.22 24.97 2.87
C THR A 433 6.90 24.01 1.91
N THR A 434 6.50 24.05 0.66
CA THR A 434 7.00 23.19 -0.41
C THR A 434 7.70 24.00 -1.47
N PHE A 435 8.85 23.48 -1.91
CA PHE A 435 9.65 23.97 -3.03
C PHE A 435 9.83 22.81 -4.01
N ASP A 436 9.91 23.11 -5.28
CA ASP A 436 10.34 22.21 -6.35
C ASP A 436 11.52 22.79 -7.14
N ASP A 437 11.82 22.23 -8.32
CA ASP A 437 12.91 22.68 -9.17
C ASP A 437 12.71 24.12 -9.70
N ASP A 438 11.47 24.59 -9.81
CA ASP A 438 11.11 25.95 -10.24
C ASP A 438 11.09 26.94 -9.06
N GLY A 439 11.30 26.48 -7.84
CA GLY A 439 11.40 27.29 -6.64
C GLY A 439 10.23 27.10 -5.67
N TYR A 440 9.75 28.21 -5.09
CA TYR A 440 8.64 28.18 -4.14
C TYR A 440 7.33 27.78 -4.82
N GLN A 441 6.67 26.74 -4.33
CA GLN A 441 5.40 26.25 -4.84
C GLN A 441 4.22 26.65 -3.96
N SER A 442 4.29 26.32 -2.67
CA SER A 442 3.16 26.52 -1.79
C SER A 442 3.56 26.70 -0.33
N ASN A 443 2.75 27.44 0.40
CA ASN A 443 2.77 27.49 1.84
C ASN A 443 1.36 27.26 2.37
N ASN A 444 1.19 26.30 3.22
CA ASN A 444 -0.06 25.96 3.85
C ASN A 444 0.05 26.12 5.35
N THR A 445 -0.78 26.95 5.91
CA THR A 445 -0.94 27.06 7.37
C THR A 445 -2.24 26.43 7.77
N SER A 446 -2.21 25.46 8.66
CA SER A 446 -3.40 24.79 9.15
C SER A 446 -3.55 24.97 10.66
N LEU A 447 -4.80 25.07 11.06
CA LEU A 447 -5.25 25.06 12.43
C LEU A 447 -6.15 23.85 12.59
N SER A 448 -5.83 22.93 13.50
CA SER A 448 -6.67 21.77 13.76
C SER A 448 -6.82 21.55 15.25
N GLY A 449 -7.96 21.03 15.68
CA GLY A 449 -8.21 20.78 17.08
C GLY A 449 -9.39 19.86 17.31
N VAL A 450 -9.59 19.54 18.59
CA VAL A 450 -10.71 18.73 19.05
C VAL A 450 -11.55 19.51 20.05
N ALA A 451 -12.85 19.25 20.04
CA ALA A 451 -13.83 19.89 20.92
C ALA A 451 -14.83 18.86 21.47
N GLY A 452 -15.54 19.26 22.53
CA GLY A 452 -16.51 18.42 23.24
C GLY A 452 -15.92 17.75 24.47
N ASN A 453 -16.79 17.26 25.36
CA ASN A 453 -16.38 16.68 26.63
C ASN A 453 -15.62 15.36 26.51
N ARG A 454 -15.72 14.71 25.35
CA ARG A 454 -15.02 13.45 25.02
C ARG A 454 -14.27 13.55 23.68
N ASN A 455 -13.87 14.77 23.28
CA ASN A 455 -13.23 15.03 21.99
C ASN A 455 -14.03 14.49 20.79
N GLN A 456 -15.36 14.67 20.83
CA GLN A 456 -16.29 14.10 19.84
C GLN A 456 -16.28 14.85 18.52
N PHE A 457 -15.77 16.07 18.51
CA PHE A 457 -15.72 16.92 17.33
C PHE A 457 -14.27 17.25 17.00
N SER A 458 -13.88 17.07 15.77
CA SER A 458 -12.64 17.61 15.23
C SER A 458 -12.97 18.79 14.30
N TYR A 459 -12.14 19.79 14.31
CA TYR A 459 -12.26 20.95 13.44
C TYR A 459 -10.91 21.33 12.87
N GLY A 460 -10.91 21.92 11.69
CA GLY A 460 -9.71 22.41 11.03
C GLY A 460 -10.04 23.58 10.11
N ALA A 461 -9.04 24.44 9.93
CA ALA A 461 -9.04 25.51 8.94
C ALA A 461 -7.65 25.57 8.30
N ASN A 462 -7.62 25.81 7.00
CA ASN A 462 -6.38 25.91 6.22
C ASN A 462 -6.36 27.26 5.49
N LEU A 463 -5.16 27.84 5.37
CA LEU A 463 -4.87 29.08 4.66
C LEU A 463 -3.73 28.83 3.69
#